data_390227bf09e591a630e863950f460055
#
_entry.id   390227bf09e591a630e863950f460055
#
_cell.length_a   1.000
_cell.length_b   1.000
_cell.length_c   1.000
_cell.angle_alpha   90.00
_cell.angle_beta   90.00
_cell.angle_gamma   90.00
#
_symmetry.space_group_name_H-M   'P 1'
#
loop_
_entity.id
_entity.type
_entity.pdbx_description
1 polymer ?
#
loop_
_entity_poly.entity_id
_entity_poly.type
_entity_poly.pdbx_seq_one_letter_code
_entity_poly.pdbx_strand_id
1 'polypeptide(L)'
;MWQKKTMDNLTADEFYQTLKLRIDTFVVEQNRIYHELDENDPKAIHVFYQESEKHPALAYARVFENGDHITFGRVVTAPAARGTGLGNQLMTQILAVCQENWPGQVIEIESQEQVVGFYEKFGFTAIGQPFIFEGTPHVTMRREAK
;
A
#
# COMPACT_ATOMS: atom_id res chain seq x y z
N MET A 1 8.15 -13.84 4.75
CA MET A 1 8.61 -13.03 5.90
C MET A 1 8.29 -11.56 5.64
N TRP A 2 7.69 -10.92 6.62
CA TRP A 2 7.32 -9.51 6.51
C TRP A 2 8.51 -8.60 6.75
N GLN A 3 8.65 -7.57 5.92
CA GLN A 3 9.68 -6.54 6.04
C GLN A 3 9.01 -5.17 6.13
N LYS A 4 9.60 -4.29 6.91
CA LYS A 4 9.15 -2.89 7.10
C LYS A 4 10.39 -2.03 7.07
N LYS A 5 10.68 -1.41 5.91
CA LYS A 5 11.96 -0.74 5.69
C LYS A 5 11.79 0.63 5.07
N THR A 6 12.62 1.58 5.51
CA THR A 6 12.77 2.86 4.82
C THR A 6 13.57 2.64 3.54
N MET A 7 13.55 3.63 2.65
CA MET A 7 14.31 3.54 1.39
C MET A 7 15.79 3.30 1.64
N ASP A 8 16.36 3.93 2.68
CA ASP A 8 17.78 3.78 3.01
C ASP A 8 18.15 2.36 3.43
N ASN A 9 17.20 1.60 3.90
CA ASN A 9 17.42 0.25 4.41
C ASN A 9 17.06 -0.85 3.41
N LEU A 10 16.45 -0.49 2.29
CA LEU A 10 16.17 -1.45 1.24
C LEU A 10 17.46 -1.84 0.52
N THR A 11 17.65 -3.14 0.30
CA THR A 11 18.72 -3.58 -0.58
C THR A 11 18.30 -3.37 -2.02
N ALA A 12 19.26 -3.38 -2.94
CA ALA A 12 18.95 -3.29 -4.36
C ALA A 12 18.03 -4.42 -4.82
N ASP A 13 18.25 -5.64 -4.32
CA ASP A 13 17.41 -6.79 -4.65
C ASP A 13 15.98 -6.60 -4.13
N GLU A 14 15.83 -6.13 -2.90
CA GLU A 14 14.50 -5.86 -2.33
C GLU A 14 13.77 -4.78 -3.13
N PHE A 15 14.46 -3.71 -3.47
CA PHE A 15 13.86 -2.65 -4.26
C PHE A 15 13.43 -3.17 -5.64
N TYR A 16 14.29 -3.96 -6.29
CA TYR A 16 13.96 -4.56 -7.58
C TYR A 16 12.70 -5.43 -7.50
N GLN A 17 12.63 -6.31 -6.52
CA GLN A 17 11.50 -7.25 -6.41
C GLN A 17 10.19 -6.53 -6.07
N THR A 18 10.23 -5.54 -5.18
CA THR A 18 9.03 -4.78 -4.85
C THR A 18 8.58 -3.91 -6.01
N LEU A 19 9.53 -3.26 -6.70
CA LEU A 19 9.20 -2.43 -7.85
C LEU A 19 8.63 -3.25 -9.00
N LYS A 20 9.19 -4.45 -9.23
CA LYS A 20 8.68 -5.35 -10.26
C LYS A 20 7.22 -5.72 -10.00
N LEU A 21 6.88 -6.07 -8.76
CA LEU A 21 5.50 -6.37 -8.40
C LEU A 21 4.59 -5.16 -8.65
N ARG A 22 5.02 -3.97 -8.26
CA ARG A 22 4.25 -2.75 -8.44
C ARG A 22 3.99 -2.46 -9.93
N ILE A 23 5.02 -2.50 -10.74
CA ILE A 23 4.90 -2.18 -12.17
C ILE A 23 4.09 -3.25 -12.90
N ASP A 24 4.35 -4.52 -12.64
CA ASP A 24 3.63 -5.61 -13.29
C ASP A 24 2.12 -5.54 -13.02
N THR A 25 1.73 -5.07 -11.84
CA THR A 25 0.31 -4.97 -11.47
C THR A 25 -0.29 -3.64 -11.90
N PHE A 26 0.28 -2.52 -11.45
CA PHE A 26 -0.37 -1.22 -11.63
C PHE A 26 -0.21 -0.65 -13.04
N VAL A 27 0.87 -0.96 -13.71
CA VAL A 27 1.13 -0.47 -15.06
C VAL A 27 0.75 -1.51 -16.10
N VAL A 28 1.29 -2.71 -16.01
CA VAL A 28 1.12 -3.73 -17.05
C VAL A 28 -0.25 -4.39 -16.96
N GLU A 29 -0.59 -5.02 -15.82
CA GLU A 29 -1.86 -5.73 -15.68
C GLU A 29 -3.07 -4.81 -15.77
N GLN A 30 -3.00 -3.63 -15.13
CA GLN A 30 -4.09 -2.67 -15.14
C GLN A 30 -4.09 -1.76 -16.36
N ASN A 31 -3.10 -1.92 -17.24
CA ASN A 31 -3.00 -1.16 -18.49
C ASN A 31 -3.05 0.35 -18.24
N ARG A 32 -2.26 0.84 -17.31
CA ARG A 32 -2.24 2.26 -16.95
C ARG A 32 -0.89 2.88 -17.31
N ILE A 33 -0.98 4.03 -17.98
CA ILE A 33 0.22 4.81 -18.31
C ILE A 33 0.31 5.93 -17.30
N TYR A 34 1.19 5.78 -16.29
CA TYR A 34 1.36 6.77 -15.25
C TYR A 34 2.70 6.57 -14.54
N HIS A 35 3.06 7.54 -13.71
CA HIS A 35 4.31 7.48 -12.96
C HIS A 35 4.15 6.61 -11.71
N GLU A 36 4.64 5.38 -11.77
CA GLU A 36 4.56 4.47 -10.63
C GLU A 36 5.44 4.95 -9.47
N LEU A 37 6.64 5.42 -9.76
CA LEU A 37 7.52 6.01 -8.76
C LEU A 37 7.25 7.51 -8.66
N ASP A 38 7.24 8.04 -7.45
CA ASP A 38 7.02 9.46 -7.20
C ASP A 38 7.84 9.93 -5.98
N GLU A 39 7.65 11.18 -5.59
CA GLU A 39 8.39 11.80 -4.49
C GLU A 39 8.04 11.21 -3.12
N ASN A 40 7.01 10.38 -3.03
CA ASN A 40 6.64 9.75 -1.77
C ASN A 40 7.47 8.50 -1.49
N ASP A 41 8.03 7.86 -2.52
CA ASP A 41 8.82 6.65 -2.34
C ASP A 41 10.04 6.84 -1.44
N PRO A 42 10.82 7.93 -1.58
CA PRO A 42 11.99 8.12 -0.69
C PRO A 42 11.63 8.28 0.78
N LYS A 43 10.46 8.83 1.12
CA LYS A 43 10.08 9.09 2.51
C LYS A 43 9.21 8.01 3.14
N ALA A 44 8.75 7.05 2.34
CA ALA A 44 7.82 6.03 2.81
C ALA A 44 8.51 4.93 3.61
N ILE A 45 7.70 4.25 4.44
CA ILE A 45 8.07 2.96 4.99
C ILE A 45 7.47 1.93 4.04
N HIS A 46 8.32 1.07 3.49
CA HIS A 46 7.93 0.04 2.54
C HIS A 46 7.61 -1.24 3.31
N VAL A 47 6.40 -1.73 3.17
CA VAL A 47 5.90 -2.93 3.85
C VAL A 47 5.73 -4.00 2.79
N PHE A 48 6.42 -5.12 2.95
CA PHE A 48 6.34 -6.16 1.92
C PHE A 48 6.62 -7.55 2.48
N TYR A 49 6.22 -8.56 1.74
CA TYR A 49 6.45 -9.95 2.10
C TYR A 49 7.29 -10.65 1.03
N GLN A 50 8.38 -11.28 1.47
CA GLN A 50 9.23 -12.13 0.65
C GLN A 50 9.69 -13.31 1.48
N GLU A 51 9.96 -14.43 0.84
CA GLU A 51 10.58 -15.55 1.52
C GLU A 51 12.06 -15.27 1.76
N SER A 52 12.71 -14.60 0.80
CA SER A 52 14.08 -14.10 0.95
C SER A 52 14.28 -12.93 0.00
N GLU A 53 15.43 -12.24 0.15
CA GLU A 53 15.74 -11.01 -0.57
C GLU A 53 15.65 -11.13 -2.09
N LYS A 54 16.02 -12.30 -2.62
CA LYS A 54 16.04 -12.53 -4.07
C LYS A 54 14.78 -13.21 -4.60
N HIS A 55 13.85 -13.56 -3.73
CA HIS A 55 12.57 -14.11 -4.15
C HIS A 55 11.60 -13.00 -4.54
N PRO A 56 10.62 -13.30 -5.39
CA PRO A 56 9.59 -12.31 -5.72
C PRO A 56 8.88 -11.78 -4.49
N ALA A 57 8.58 -10.48 -4.47
CA ALA A 57 7.71 -9.92 -3.45
C ALA A 57 6.29 -10.40 -3.72
N LEU A 58 5.60 -10.89 -2.69
CA LEU A 58 4.26 -11.44 -2.80
C LEU A 58 3.19 -10.46 -2.34
N ALA A 59 3.57 -9.44 -1.58
CA ALA A 59 2.67 -8.37 -1.13
C ALA A 59 3.49 -7.12 -0.90
N TYR A 60 2.87 -5.95 -1.08
CA TYR A 60 3.57 -4.68 -0.91
C TYR A 60 2.58 -3.56 -0.60
N ALA A 61 3.03 -2.62 0.20
CA ALA A 61 2.40 -1.31 0.38
C ALA A 61 3.46 -0.31 0.81
N ARG A 62 3.16 0.97 0.61
CA ARG A 62 4.01 2.05 1.15
C ARG A 62 3.17 2.92 2.07
N VAL A 63 3.76 3.34 3.19
CA VAL A 63 3.09 4.11 4.23
C VAL A 63 3.90 5.38 4.48
N PHE A 64 3.25 6.53 4.50
CA PHE A 64 3.96 7.79 4.69
C PHE A 64 3.04 8.87 5.26
N GLU A 65 3.67 9.93 5.79
CA GLU A 65 2.97 11.12 6.25
C GLU A 65 2.57 11.99 5.08
N ASN A 66 1.32 12.47 5.08
CA ASN A 66 0.82 13.36 4.04
C ASN A 66 0.08 14.52 4.69
N GLY A 67 0.82 15.61 4.98
CA GLY A 67 0.24 16.76 5.66
C GLY A 67 -0.16 16.42 7.09
N ASP A 68 -1.46 16.48 7.38
CA ASP A 68 -1.98 16.30 8.73
C ASP A 68 -2.46 14.88 9.03
N HIS A 69 -2.22 13.94 8.12
CA HIS A 69 -2.67 12.56 8.30
C HIS A 69 -1.62 11.59 7.76
N ILE A 70 -1.81 10.31 8.09
CA ILE A 70 -1.00 9.23 7.55
C ILE A 70 -1.77 8.61 6.40
N THR A 71 -1.05 8.20 5.38
CA THR A 71 -1.65 7.51 4.25
C THR A 71 -0.82 6.30 3.86
N PHE A 72 -1.42 5.40 3.12
CA PHE A 72 -0.71 4.31 2.48
C PHE A 72 -1.31 4.09 1.08
N GLY A 73 -0.54 3.46 0.25
CA GLY A 73 -0.99 3.19 -1.11
C GLY A 73 -0.10 2.15 -1.77
N ARG A 74 -0.29 1.99 -3.07
CA ARG A 74 0.38 0.94 -3.85
C ARG A 74 0.19 -0.44 -3.23
N VAL A 75 -1.00 -0.67 -2.63
CA VAL A 75 -1.37 -1.93 -1.98
C VAL A 75 -1.56 -2.99 -3.06
N VAL A 76 -0.80 -4.06 -2.97
CA VAL A 76 -0.83 -5.10 -4.00
C VAL A 76 -0.45 -6.45 -3.41
N THR A 77 -1.09 -7.50 -3.92
CA THR A 77 -0.67 -8.89 -3.71
C THR A 77 -0.39 -9.49 -5.08
N ALA A 78 0.67 -10.30 -5.16
CA ALA A 78 1.00 -10.99 -6.41
C ALA A 78 -0.12 -11.96 -6.79
N PRO A 79 -0.34 -12.19 -8.10
CA PRO A 79 -1.40 -13.11 -8.53
C PRO A 79 -1.32 -14.48 -7.86
N ALA A 80 -0.12 -15.03 -7.67
CA ALA A 80 0.09 -16.32 -7.03
C ALA A 80 -0.31 -16.34 -5.55
N ALA A 81 -0.36 -15.16 -4.90
CA ALA A 81 -0.68 -15.04 -3.48
C ALA A 81 -2.12 -14.60 -3.23
N ARG A 82 -2.89 -14.31 -4.26
CA ARG A 82 -4.29 -13.88 -4.10
C ARG A 82 -5.12 -15.05 -3.57
N GLY A 83 -6.03 -14.75 -2.65
CA GLY A 83 -6.88 -15.78 -2.04
C GLY A 83 -6.21 -16.57 -0.92
N THR A 84 -5.00 -16.21 -0.52
CA THR A 84 -4.26 -16.91 0.56
C THR A 84 -4.37 -16.23 1.91
N GLY A 85 -5.05 -15.07 1.99
CA GLY A 85 -5.12 -14.29 3.22
C GLY A 85 -3.95 -13.31 3.37
N LEU A 86 -3.04 -13.26 2.40
CA LEU A 86 -1.87 -12.39 2.51
C LEU A 86 -2.25 -10.91 2.49
N GLY A 87 -3.33 -10.54 1.78
CA GLY A 87 -3.85 -9.19 1.77
C GLY A 87 -4.32 -8.74 3.15
N ASN A 88 -4.98 -9.61 3.90
CA ASN A 88 -5.40 -9.31 5.27
C ASN A 88 -4.19 -9.15 6.19
N GLN A 89 -3.19 -10.00 6.01
CA GLN A 89 -1.94 -9.88 6.78
C GLN A 89 -1.22 -8.58 6.47
N LEU A 90 -1.21 -8.18 5.20
CA LEU A 90 -0.60 -6.91 4.78
C LEU A 90 -1.27 -5.74 5.52
N MET A 91 -2.59 -5.72 5.59
CA MET A 91 -3.31 -4.66 6.32
C MET A 91 -2.94 -4.64 7.79
N THR A 92 -2.83 -5.80 8.42
CA THR A 92 -2.39 -5.89 9.81
C THR A 92 -0.99 -5.28 9.98
N GLN A 93 -0.09 -5.55 9.05
CA GLN A 93 1.26 -4.98 9.10
C GLN A 93 1.26 -3.46 8.86
N ILE A 94 0.45 -2.99 7.91
CA ILE A 94 0.30 -1.55 7.65
C ILE A 94 -0.17 -0.82 8.90
N LEU A 95 -1.22 -1.32 9.55
CA LEU A 95 -1.77 -0.68 10.75
C LEU A 95 -0.77 -0.70 11.89
N ALA A 96 0.03 -1.77 12.01
CA ALA A 96 1.09 -1.85 13.01
C ALA A 96 2.17 -0.79 12.76
N VAL A 97 2.55 -0.58 11.50
CA VAL A 97 3.51 0.47 11.13
C VAL A 97 2.98 1.84 11.51
N CYS A 98 1.70 2.11 11.23
CA CYS A 98 1.08 3.38 11.59
C CYS A 98 1.09 3.59 13.10
N GLN A 99 0.75 2.58 13.87
CA GLN A 99 0.70 2.67 15.33
C GLN A 99 2.10 2.86 15.92
N GLU A 100 3.10 2.19 15.38
CA GLU A 100 4.47 2.27 15.87
C GLU A 100 5.15 3.59 15.58
N ASN A 101 4.88 4.16 14.39
CA ASN A 101 5.58 5.36 13.92
C ASN A 101 4.80 6.65 14.12
N TRP A 102 3.47 6.59 14.09
CA TRP A 102 2.61 7.77 14.17
C TRP A 102 1.39 7.49 15.05
N PRO A 103 1.61 7.17 16.35
CA PRO A 103 0.48 6.87 17.23
C PRO A 103 -0.47 8.07 17.35
N GLY A 104 -1.76 7.81 17.36
CA GLY A 104 -2.78 8.84 17.51
C GLY A 104 -3.09 9.63 16.25
N GLN A 105 -2.51 9.28 15.11
CA GLN A 105 -2.76 9.98 13.85
C GLN A 105 -3.91 9.33 13.08
N VAL A 106 -4.69 10.17 12.40
CA VAL A 106 -5.73 9.73 11.48
C VAL A 106 -5.08 9.13 10.24
N ILE A 107 -5.66 8.07 9.70
CA ILE A 107 -5.23 7.46 8.45
C ILE A 107 -6.28 7.78 7.39
N GLU A 108 -5.86 8.37 6.28
CA GLU A 108 -6.74 8.72 5.18
C GLU A 108 -6.14 8.22 3.88
N ILE A 109 -6.92 7.48 3.09
CA ILE A 109 -6.46 6.83 1.87
C ILE A 109 -7.40 7.12 0.72
N GLU A 110 -6.90 6.87 -0.50
CA GLU A 110 -7.71 6.90 -1.71
C GLU A 110 -7.85 5.47 -2.21
N SER A 111 -9.04 4.90 -2.06
CA SER A 111 -9.32 3.51 -2.44
C SER A 111 -9.95 3.44 -3.80
N GLN A 112 -9.54 2.48 -4.61
CA GLN A 112 -10.30 2.13 -5.80
C GLN A 112 -11.70 1.70 -5.35
N GLU A 113 -12.72 2.10 -6.09
CA GLU A 113 -14.12 1.92 -5.68
C GLU A 113 -14.46 0.45 -5.42
N GLN A 114 -13.93 -0.46 -6.22
CA GLN A 114 -14.24 -1.90 -6.10
C GLN A 114 -13.68 -2.56 -4.86
N VAL A 115 -12.73 -1.93 -4.14
CA VAL A 115 -12.14 -2.52 -2.93
C VAL A 115 -12.49 -1.77 -1.64
N VAL A 116 -13.47 -0.88 -1.69
CA VAL A 116 -13.94 -0.16 -0.51
C VAL A 116 -14.35 -1.13 0.60
N GLY A 117 -15.09 -2.19 0.26
CA GLY A 117 -15.53 -3.18 1.25
C GLY A 117 -14.40 -3.87 1.97
N PHE A 118 -13.26 -4.06 1.30
CA PHE A 118 -12.07 -4.64 1.92
C PHE A 118 -11.55 -3.73 3.05
N TYR A 119 -11.43 -2.42 2.77
CA TYR A 119 -10.94 -1.48 3.78
C TYR A 119 -11.93 -1.24 4.91
N GLU A 120 -13.23 -1.32 4.63
CA GLU A 120 -14.25 -1.19 5.69
C GLU A 120 -14.06 -2.22 6.79
N LYS A 121 -13.59 -3.41 6.47
CA LYS A 121 -13.31 -4.46 7.46
C LYS A 121 -12.24 -4.05 8.46
N PHE A 122 -11.40 -3.08 8.10
CA PHE A 122 -10.30 -2.62 8.96
C PHE A 122 -10.60 -1.27 9.61
N GLY A 123 -11.87 -0.86 9.62
CA GLY A 123 -12.30 0.34 10.33
C GLY A 123 -12.26 1.62 9.51
N PHE A 124 -12.11 1.51 8.20
CA PHE A 124 -12.15 2.68 7.32
C PHE A 124 -13.60 2.98 6.90
N THR A 125 -13.90 4.27 6.77
CA THR A 125 -15.22 4.74 6.33
C THR A 125 -15.02 5.65 5.12
N ALA A 126 -15.85 5.46 4.10
CA ALA A 126 -15.81 6.31 2.91
C ALA A 126 -16.30 7.72 3.27
N ILE A 127 -15.59 8.74 2.78
CA ILE A 127 -15.97 10.14 2.97
C ILE A 127 -15.99 10.86 1.61
N GLY A 128 -16.92 11.80 1.47
CA GLY A 128 -17.05 12.57 0.23
C GLY A 128 -17.58 11.76 -0.95
N GLN A 129 -17.46 12.34 -2.12
CA GLN A 129 -17.96 11.75 -3.36
C GLN A 129 -16.85 10.99 -4.10
N PRO A 130 -17.21 9.93 -4.84
CA PRO A 130 -16.24 9.27 -5.71
C PRO A 130 -15.66 10.24 -6.73
N PHE A 131 -14.42 10.00 -7.13
CA PHE A 131 -13.72 10.82 -8.12
C PHE A 131 -12.89 9.91 -9.05
N ILE A 132 -12.48 10.47 -10.18
CA ILE A 132 -11.63 9.74 -11.14
C ILE A 132 -10.17 10.12 -10.88
N PHE A 133 -9.33 9.11 -10.62
CA PHE A 133 -7.89 9.30 -10.46
C PHE A 133 -7.18 8.35 -11.42
N GLU A 134 -6.36 8.91 -12.30
CA GLU A 134 -5.61 8.14 -13.31
C GLU A 134 -6.54 7.19 -14.08
N GLY A 135 -7.72 7.69 -14.47
CA GLY A 135 -8.68 6.95 -15.27
C GLY A 135 -9.51 5.91 -14.53
N THR A 136 -9.37 5.83 -13.21
CA THR A 136 -10.04 4.81 -12.38
C THR A 136 -10.88 5.48 -11.28
N PRO A 137 -12.13 5.01 -11.05
CA PRO A 137 -12.95 5.54 -9.95
C PRO A 137 -12.33 5.24 -8.59
N HIS A 138 -12.23 6.27 -7.75
CA HIS A 138 -11.68 6.18 -6.39
C HIS A 138 -12.62 6.87 -5.41
N VAL A 139 -12.48 6.52 -4.14
CA VAL A 139 -13.16 7.20 -3.04
C VAL A 139 -12.19 7.38 -1.89
N THR A 140 -12.28 8.54 -1.22
CA THR A 140 -11.47 8.79 -0.03
C THR A 140 -12.03 8.01 1.14
N MET A 141 -11.18 7.36 1.92
CA MET A 141 -11.57 6.63 3.11
C MET A 141 -10.72 7.06 4.30
N ARG A 142 -11.34 7.07 5.48
CA ARG A 142 -10.67 7.52 6.70
C ARG A 142 -10.85 6.52 7.83
N ARG A 143 -9.80 6.33 8.61
CA ARG A 143 -9.82 5.58 9.86
C ARG A 143 -9.38 6.53 10.96
N GLU A 144 -10.26 6.76 11.93
CA GLU A 144 -9.97 7.68 13.03
C GLU A 144 -8.87 7.12 13.94
N ALA A 145 -8.18 8.03 14.61
CA ALA A 145 -7.17 7.65 15.60
C ALA A 145 -7.81 6.90 16.76
N LYS A 146 -7.08 5.93 17.29
CA LYS A 146 -7.52 5.18 18.47
C LYS A 146 -6.66 5.53 19.67
#